data_de391cea9354c4c6435ed07c1ed7bc20
#
_entry.id   de391cea9354c4c6435ed07c1ed7bc20
#
_cell.length_a   1.000
_cell.length_b   1.000
_cell.length_c   1.000
_cell.angle_alpha   90.00
_cell.angle_beta   90.00
_cell.angle_gamma   90.00
#
_symmetry.space_group_name_H-M   'P 1'
#
loop_
_entity.id
_entity.type
_entity.pdbx_description
1 polymer ?
#
loop_
_entity_poly.entity_id
_entity_poly.type
_entity_poly.pdbx_seq_one_letter_code
_entity_poly.pdbx_strand_id
1 'polypeptide(L)' 'LQVESVINSVPNVNQRNVLRLRYISGKTWEQIAVDLDFSYQWVCELHGRALQNISPIVDRS' A
#
# COMPACT_ATOMS: atom_id res chain seq x y z
N LEU A 1 10.80 9.21 10.87
CA LEU A 1 9.59 8.85 10.14
C LEU A 1 9.41 7.35 10.11
N GLN A 2 8.24 6.90 10.49
CA GLN A 2 7.95 5.49 10.59
C GLN A 2 7.02 5.07 9.49
N VAL A 3 7.46 4.10 8.69
CA VAL A 3 6.66 3.58 7.59
C VAL A 3 5.33 3.05 8.11
N GLU A 4 5.37 2.36 9.23
CA GLU A 4 4.16 1.76 9.79
C GLU A 4 3.13 2.83 10.18
N SER A 5 3.59 3.94 10.75
CA SER A 5 2.69 5.03 11.09
C SER A 5 2.03 5.64 9.87
N VAL A 6 2.80 5.81 8.80
CA VAL A 6 2.26 6.34 7.55
C VAL A 6 1.22 5.39 6.98
N ILE A 7 1.51 4.10 6.98
CA ILE A 7 0.56 3.09 6.48
C ILE A 7 -0.71 3.10 7.31
N ASN A 8 -0.58 3.18 8.62
CA ASN A 8 -1.74 3.16 9.51
C ASN A 8 -2.64 4.38 9.32
N SER A 9 -2.10 5.46 8.77
CA SER A 9 -2.88 6.67 8.52
C SER A 9 -3.78 6.55 7.28
N VAL A 10 -3.55 5.54 6.45
CA VAL A 10 -4.36 5.32 5.25
C VAL A 10 -5.70 4.72 5.67
N PRO A 11 -6.83 5.36 5.32
CA PRO A 11 -8.14 4.91 5.83
C PRO A 11 -8.65 3.62 5.22
N ASN A 12 -8.24 3.30 4.00
CA ASN A 12 -8.76 2.12 3.30
C ASN A 12 -8.00 0.87 3.71
N VAL A 13 -8.74 -0.15 4.17
CA VAL A 13 -8.12 -1.40 4.65
C VAL A 13 -7.33 -2.09 3.57
N ASN A 14 -7.88 -2.18 2.36
CA ASN A 14 -7.19 -2.86 1.28
C ASN A 14 -5.89 -2.15 0.90
N GLN A 15 -5.92 -0.84 0.89
CA GLN A 15 -4.73 -0.05 0.61
C GLN A 15 -3.68 -0.25 1.69
N ARG A 16 -4.10 -0.26 2.95
CA ARG A 16 -3.16 -0.51 4.04
C ARG A 16 -2.52 -1.88 3.91
N ASN A 17 -3.30 -2.90 3.58
CA ASN A 17 -2.78 -4.25 3.45
C ASN A 17 -1.75 -4.35 2.34
N VAL A 18 -2.01 -3.72 1.20
CA VAL A 18 -1.05 -3.71 0.09
C VAL A 18 0.25 -3.05 0.54
N LEU A 19 0.16 -1.92 1.22
CA LEU A 19 1.36 -1.22 1.68
C LEU A 19 2.14 -2.06 2.69
N ARG A 20 1.46 -2.72 3.61
CA ARG A 20 2.14 -3.56 4.59
C ARG A 20 2.88 -4.70 3.94
N LEU A 21 2.21 -5.39 3.03
CA LEU A 21 2.81 -6.55 2.38
C LEU A 21 4.00 -6.14 1.52
N ARG A 22 3.92 -4.99 0.89
CA ARG A 22 4.99 -4.51 0.04
C ARG A 22 6.18 -3.96 0.82
N TYR A 23 5.91 -3.09 1.79
CA TYR A 23 6.99 -2.32 2.41
C TYR A 23 7.46 -2.88 3.74
N ILE A 24 6.65 -3.65 4.42
CA ILE A 24 7.06 -4.26 5.68
C ILE A 24 7.47 -5.71 5.47
N SER A 25 6.65 -6.48 4.75
CA SER A 25 6.95 -7.89 4.50
C SER A 25 7.84 -8.13 3.30
N GLY A 26 7.99 -7.12 2.42
CA GLY A 26 8.88 -7.23 1.27
C GLY A 26 8.41 -8.15 0.17
N LYS A 27 7.10 -8.36 0.05
CA LYS A 27 6.56 -9.27 -0.96
C LYS A 27 6.54 -8.64 -2.34
N THR A 28 6.60 -9.48 -3.36
CA THR A 28 6.42 -9.03 -4.73
C THR A 28 4.95 -8.72 -4.99
N TRP A 29 4.70 -7.97 -6.07
CA TRP A 29 3.32 -7.64 -6.42
C TRP A 29 2.49 -8.89 -6.71
N GLU A 30 3.10 -9.90 -7.33
CA GLU A 30 2.41 -11.16 -7.60
C GLU A 30 2.04 -11.86 -6.31
N GLN A 31 2.93 -11.87 -5.34
CA GLN A 31 2.65 -12.51 -4.07
C GLN A 31 1.55 -11.79 -3.32
N ILE A 32 1.55 -10.47 -3.37
CA ILE A 32 0.51 -9.67 -2.74
C ILE A 32 -0.86 -9.99 -3.38
N ALA A 33 -0.88 -10.09 -4.69
CA ALA A 33 -2.12 -10.42 -5.40
C ALA A 33 -2.66 -11.77 -4.96
N VAL A 34 -1.79 -12.76 -4.83
CA VAL A 34 -2.18 -14.09 -4.36
C VAL A 34 -2.67 -14.04 -2.92
N ASP A 35 -1.92 -13.35 -2.06
CA ASP A 35 -2.24 -13.30 -0.63
C ASP A 35 -3.59 -12.64 -0.36
N LEU A 36 -3.91 -11.61 -1.13
CA LEU A 36 -5.14 -10.86 -0.94
C LEU A 36 -6.27 -11.34 -1.86
N ASP A 37 -5.97 -12.33 -2.72
CA ASP A 37 -6.94 -12.84 -3.69
C ASP A 37 -7.43 -11.75 -4.62
N PHE A 38 -6.52 -10.90 -5.06
CA PHE A 38 -6.77 -9.82 -6.01
C PHE A 38 -6.01 -10.07 -7.29
N SER A 39 -6.45 -9.43 -8.38
CA SER A 39 -5.66 -9.44 -9.60
C SER A 39 -4.42 -8.58 -9.42
N TYR A 40 -3.38 -8.90 -10.19
CA TYR A 40 -2.16 -8.09 -10.21
C TYR A 40 -2.47 -6.63 -10.51
N GLN A 41 -3.32 -6.41 -11.49
CA GLN A 41 -3.67 -5.07 -11.92
C GLN A 41 -4.37 -4.29 -10.81
N TRP A 42 -5.26 -4.96 -10.08
CA TRP A 42 -5.97 -4.32 -8.98
C TRP A 42 -5.02 -3.96 -7.84
N VAL A 43 -4.05 -4.85 -7.55
CA VAL A 43 -3.05 -4.56 -6.51
C VAL A 43 -2.26 -3.31 -6.87
N CYS A 44 -1.84 -3.21 -8.12
CA CYS A 44 -1.10 -2.03 -8.56
C CYS A 44 -1.94 -0.77 -8.46
N GLU A 45 -3.22 -0.87 -8.76
CA GLU A 45 -4.11 0.28 -8.64
C GLU A 45 -4.31 0.68 -7.18
N LEU A 46 -4.47 -0.30 -6.30
CA LEU A 46 -4.58 -0.01 -4.87
C LEU A 46 -3.34 0.68 -4.35
N HIS A 47 -2.18 0.24 -4.81
CA HIS A 47 -0.93 0.89 -4.43
C HIS A 47 -0.90 2.35 -4.89
N GLY A 48 -1.28 2.60 -6.14
CA GLY A 48 -1.32 3.97 -6.64
C GLY A 48 -2.26 4.85 -5.85
N ARG A 49 -3.43 4.34 -5.51
CA ARG A 49 -4.40 5.08 -4.72
C ARG A 49 -3.89 5.34 -3.30
N ALA A 50 -3.22 4.35 -2.72
CA ALA A 50 -2.64 4.51 -1.40
C ALA A 50 -1.58 5.61 -1.40
N LEU A 51 -0.75 5.67 -2.43
CA LEU A 51 0.25 6.71 -2.54
C LEU A 51 -0.38 8.09 -2.66
N GLN A 52 -1.52 8.19 -3.34
CA GLN A 52 -2.23 9.46 -3.43
C GLN A 52 -2.73 9.91 -2.06
N ASN A 53 -3.15 8.99 -1.22
CA ASN A 53 -3.57 9.33 0.13
C ASN A 53 -2.41 9.82 0.99
N ILE A 54 -1.21 9.35 0.70
CA ILE A 54 -0.02 9.72 1.46
C ILE A 54 0.63 10.97 0.90
N SER A 55 0.55 11.18 -0.41
CA SER A 55 1.23 12.27 -1.11
C SER A 55 1.06 13.64 -0.47
N PRO A 56 -0.14 14.03 -0.04
CA PRO A 56 -0.28 15.37 0.55
C PRO A 56 0.61 15.55 1.77
N ILE A 57 0.97 14.47 2.43
CA ILE A 57 1.81 14.53 3.61
C ILE A 57 3.28 14.50 3.24
N VAL A 58 3.65 13.60 2.33
CA VAL A 58 5.05 13.36 1.97
C VAL A 58 5.54 14.35 0.95
N ASP A 59 4.69 14.69 0.03
CA ASP A 59 5.04 15.46 -1.15
C ASP A 59 5.27 16.93 -0.88
N ARG A 60 4.90 17.37 0.28
CA ARG A 60 5.03 18.76 0.67
C ARG A 60 6.44 19.16 1.03
N SER A 61 7.28 18.21 1.17
CA SER A 61 8.67 18.45 1.56
C SER A 61 9.46 19.24 0.53
#